data_b04a1215b4102e966fc3e774b98fe698
#
_entry.id   b04a1215b4102e966fc3e774b98fe698
#
_cell.length_a   1.000
_cell.length_b   1.000
_cell.length_c   1.000
_cell.angle_alpha   90.00
_cell.angle_beta   90.00
_cell.angle_gamma   90.00
#
_symmetry.space_group_name_H-M   'P 1'
#
loop_
_entity.id
_entity.type
_entity.pdbx_description
1 polymer ?
#
loop_
_entity_poly.entity_id
_entity_poly.type
_entity_poly.pdbx_seq_one_letter_code
_entity_poly.pdbx_strand_id
1 'polypeptide(L)'
;MLLETGLVARTWGNVSCRLDDTRYLISPSGLAYTRTTEADIALCATGSDTWSGPRKPSSERGIHAAAYRQFPEVGFVIHTHQTYASALGLAGSDALALTPEERAALGGVAAAAYGLPGTKKLHRAVAAALETGAHTVLMAHHGALICGTDRDDALARAQLLEQVCRRSWRGVCGAEAAPAAERDALLSAIRGTRPLARMVCTDELLELAARGRAVPAQLDDMAQMIGARLTVVPREATAVTAALTRRGAVLVPGVGAVVCGGDEDDSEALGVLAQKAAVSALHTAALGVPARLSTVDTALMRWVYTHKYARKKG
;
A
#
# COMPACT_ATOMS: atom_id res chain seq x y z
N MET A 1 -12.94 0.28 -11.71
CA MET A 1 -11.70 0.62 -12.44
C MET A 1 -10.46 0.62 -11.52
N LEU A 2 -10.28 1.56 -10.54
CA LEU A 2 -9.08 1.53 -9.65
C LEU A 2 -8.95 0.24 -8.81
N LEU A 3 -10.06 -0.31 -8.32
CA LEU A 3 -10.09 -1.60 -7.62
C LEU A 3 -9.80 -2.78 -8.56
N GLU A 4 -10.37 -2.77 -9.76
CA GLU A 4 -10.20 -3.82 -10.76
C GLU A 4 -8.77 -3.92 -11.30
N THR A 5 -8.06 -2.79 -11.32
CA THR A 5 -6.65 -2.73 -11.73
C THR A 5 -5.67 -3.08 -10.60
N GLY A 6 -6.14 -3.29 -9.37
CA GLY A 6 -5.28 -3.57 -8.20
C GLY A 6 -4.43 -2.39 -7.74
N LEU A 7 -4.65 -1.17 -8.29
CA LEU A 7 -3.89 0.03 -7.93
C LEU A 7 -4.24 0.55 -6.54
N VAL A 8 -5.45 0.27 -6.08
CA VAL A 8 -5.92 0.55 -4.73
C VAL A 8 -6.61 -0.69 -4.15
N ALA A 9 -6.60 -0.82 -2.84
CA ALA A 9 -7.30 -1.89 -2.14
C ALA A 9 -8.09 -1.29 -0.97
N ARG A 10 -9.34 -1.73 -0.76
CA ARG A 10 -10.23 -1.27 0.31
C ARG A 10 -10.42 0.26 0.32
N THR A 11 -9.87 0.89 1.37
CA THR A 11 -9.92 2.35 1.60
C THR A 11 -8.53 2.99 1.47
N TRP A 12 -7.52 2.23 1.00
CA TRP A 12 -6.17 2.75 0.81
C TRP A 12 -6.06 3.50 -0.49
N GLY A 13 -5.27 4.56 -0.43
CA GLY A 13 -5.21 5.52 -1.50
C GLY A 13 -6.38 6.48 -1.50
N ASN A 14 -6.34 7.44 -2.38
CA ASN A 14 -7.39 8.44 -2.56
C ASN A 14 -7.21 9.12 -3.92
N VAL A 15 -8.30 9.69 -4.41
CA VAL A 15 -8.34 10.35 -5.72
C VAL A 15 -8.94 11.73 -5.59
N SER A 16 -8.50 12.64 -6.44
CA SER A 16 -9.05 13.99 -6.52
C SER A 16 -9.07 14.51 -7.95
N CYS A 17 -9.97 15.45 -8.23
CA CYS A 17 -9.97 16.19 -9.48
C CYS A 17 -10.04 17.70 -9.21
N ARG A 18 -9.31 18.47 -10.00
CA ARG A 18 -9.35 19.92 -9.99
C ARG A 18 -10.74 20.40 -10.44
N LEU A 19 -11.31 21.32 -9.69
CA LEU A 19 -12.54 22.00 -10.09
C LEU A 19 -12.24 23.35 -10.74
N ASP A 20 -11.31 24.12 -10.14
CA ASP A 20 -10.81 25.41 -10.62
C ASP A 20 -9.42 25.69 -10.01
N ASP A 21 -8.89 26.88 -10.20
CA ASP A 21 -7.56 27.26 -9.72
C ASP A 21 -7.40 27.24 -8.19
N THR A 22 -8.51 27.30 -7.46
CA THR A 22 -8.53 27.43 -6.01
C THR A 22 -9.15 26.24 -5.29
N ARG A 23 -9.83 25.33 -6.02
CA ARG A 23 -10.61 24.24 -5.41
C ARG A 23 -10.45 22.93 -6.15
N TYR A 24 -10.56 21.84 -5.42
CA TYR A 24 -10.57 20.47 -5.94
C TYR A 24 -11.54 19.58 -5.13
N LEU A 25 -12.03 18.53 -5.77
CA LEU A 25 -12.85 17.49 -5.18
C LEU A 25 -11.96 16.32 -4.78
N ILE A 26 -12.23 15.69 -3.61
CA ILE A 26 -11.43 14.54 -3.12
C ILE A 26 -12.33 13.48 -2.46
N SER A 27 -11.93 12.22 -2.61
CA SER A 27 -12.58 11.09 -1.95
C SER A 27 -12.58 11.23 -0.42
N PRO A 28 -13.63 10.74 0.27
CA PRO A 28 -13.76 10.82 1.73
C PRO A 28 -12.78 9.89 2.45
N SER A 29 -12.47 10.23 3.70
CA SER A 29 -11.61 9.42 4.56
C SER A 29 -12.32 8.16 5.07
N GLY A 30 -11.74 6.98 4.83
CA GLY A 30 -12.13 5.72 5.45
C GLY A 30 -13.45 5.13 4.96
N LEU A 31 -13.96 5.58 3.80
CA LEU A 31 -15.10 4.97 3.12
C LEU A 31 -14.60 4.06 2.00
N ALA A 32 -15.14 2.84 1.92
CA ALA A 32 -14.80 1.92 0.84
C ALA A 32 -15.23 2.48 -0.52
N TYR A 33 -14.40 2.32 -1.54
CA TYR A 33 -14.70 2.81 -2.90
C TYR A 33 -15.99 2.23 -3.47
N THR A 34 -16.33 0.98 -3.14
CA THR A 34 -17.61 0.33 -3.54
C THR A 34 -18.84 0.95 -2.92
N ARG A 35 -18.70 1.74 -1.85
CA ARG A 35 -19.79 2.41 -1.11
C ARG A 35 -19.75 3.93 -1.28
N THR A 36 -18.74 4.47 -1.94
CA THR A 36 -18.58 5.91 -2.16
C THR A 36 -19.53 6.37 -3.26
N THR A 37 -20.30 7.39 -2.98
CA THR A 37 -21.21 8.06 -3.94
C THR A 37 -20.71 9.48 -4.20
N GLU A 38 -21.25 10.14 -5.21
CA GLU A 38 -20.96 11.57 -5.50
C GLU A 38 -21.25 12.47 -4.30
N ALA A 39 -22.31 12.16 -3.55
CA ALA A 39 -22.69 12.93 -2.35
C ALA A 39 -21.66 12.84 -1.21
N ASP A 40 -20.79 11.84 -1.21
CA ASP A 40 -19.76 11.66 -0.18
C ASP A 40 -18.47 12.46 -0.45
N ILE A 41 -18.33 13.00 -1.68
CA ILE A 41 -17.11 13.69 -2.12
C ILE A 41 -16.99 15.04 -1.40
N ALA A 42 -15.79 15.33 -0.92
CA ALA A 42 -15.50 16.59 -0.23
C ALA A 42 -14.89 17.62 -1.20
N LEU A 43 -15.28 18.87 -1.04
CA LEU A 43 -14.69 20.02 -1.72
C LEU A 43 -13.59 20.62 -0.83
N CYS A 44 -12.38 20.76 -1.35
CA CYS A 44 -11.21 21.29 -0.63
C CYS A 44 -10.63 22.50 -1.35
N ALA A 45 -10.03 23.40 -0.58
CA ALA A 45 -9.26 24.54 -1.11
C ALA A 45 -7.80 24.13 -1.35
N THR A 46 -7.19 24.62 -2.45
CA THR A 46 -5.79 24.36 -2.78
C THR A 46 -4.83 25.14 -1.89
N GLY A 47 -5.20 26.36 -1.49
CA GLY A 47 -4.36 27.31 -0.74
C GLY A 47 -4.50 27.26 0.79
N SER A 48 -5.45 26.46 1.33
CA SER A 48 -5.72 26.38 2.76
C SER A 48 -6.18 24.98 3.18
N ASP A 49 -6.33 24.75 4.48
CA ASP A 49 -6.81 23.47 5.03
C ASP A 49 -8.35 23.39 5.09
N THR A 50 -9.04 24.38 4.51
CA THR A 50 -10.50 24.47 4.51
C THR A 50 -11.13 23.46 3.54
N TRP A 51 -12.26 22.92 3.96
CA TRP A 51 -13.05 21.99 3.16
C TRP A 51 -14.54 22.11 3.51
N SER A 52 -15.39 21.61 2.63
CA SER A 52 -16.83 21.48 2.82
C SER A 52 -17.32 20.15 2.25
N GLY A 53 -18.48 19.70 2.71
CA GLY A 53 -19.11 18.46 2.33
C GLY A 53 -19.60 17.66 3.53
N PRO A 54 -20.41 16.61 3.33
CA PRO A 54 -21.02 15.84 4.40
C PRO A 54 -20.04 14.91 5.12
N ARG A 55 -18.92 14.57 4.46
CA ARG A 55 -17.90 13.68 4.99
C ARG A 55 -16.52 14.35 5.03
N LYS A 56 -15.75 13.97 6.05
CA LYS A 56 -14.37 14.42 6.18
C LYS A 56 -13.55 13.93 4.97
N PRO A 57 -12.80 14.83 4.29
CA PRO A 57 -11.92 14.44 3.19
C PRO A 57 -10.78 13.53 3.67
N SER A 58 -10.08 12.90 2.73
CA SER A 58 -8.86 12.16 3.00
C SER A 58 -7.90 12.97 3.89
N SER A 59 -7.26 12.29 4.83
CA SER A 59 -6.22 12.89 5.68
C SER A 59 -4.99 13.34 4.87
N GLU A 60 -4.86 12.85 3.65
CA GLU A 60 -3.76 13.14 2.72
C GLU A 60 -4.10 14.21 1.68
N ARG A 61 -5.25 14.90 1.82
CA ARG A 61 -5.63 16.00 0.94
C ARG A 61 -4.52 17.05 0.71
N GLY A 62 -3.62 17.21 1.69
CA GLY A 62 -2.52 18.15 1.59
C GLY A 62 -1.49 17.83 0.51
N ILE A 63 -1.26 16.53 0.17
CA ILE A 63 -0.37 16.16 -0.94
C ILE A 63 -1.02 16.43 -2.29
N HIS A 64 -2.36 16.25 -2.41
CA HIS A 64 -3.12 16.64 -3.60
C HIS A 64 -3.12 18.15 -3.81
N ALA A 65 -3.36 18.91 -2.74
CA ALA A 65 -3.27 20.37 -2.79
C ALA A 65 -1.88 20.86 -3.22
N ALA A 66 -0.80 20.18 -2.78
CA ALA A 66 0.56 20.50 -3.21
C ALA A 66 0.74 20.26 -4.72
N ALA A 67 0.24 19.14 -5.26
CA ALA A 67 0.29 18.86 -6.69
C ALA A 67 -0.47 19.91 -7.51
N TYR A 68 -1.67 20.28 -7.10
CA TYR A 68 -2.45 21.31 -7.80
C TYR A 68 -1.84 22.72 -7.75
N ARG A 69 -1.13 23.07 -6.68
CA ARG A 69 -0.39 24.34 -6.62
C ARG A 69 0.85 24.34 -7.50
N GLN A 70 1.55 23.21 -7.56
CA GLN A 70 2.80 23.08 -8.30
C GLN A 70 2.55 23.04 -9.81
N PHE A 71 1.48 22.38 -10.26
CA PHE A 71 1.21 22.09 -11.66
C PHE A 71 -0.18 22.60 -12.07
N PRO A 72 -0.29 23.77 -12.73
CA PRO A 72 -1.57 24.32 -13.20
C PRO A 72 -2.29 23.40 -14.19
N GLU A 73 -1.55 22.62 -14.99
CA GLU A 73 -2.06 21.70 -16.01
C GLU A 73 -2.61 20.40 -15.42
N VAL A 74 -2.29 20.06 -14.16
CA VAL A 74 -2.79 18.84 -13.53
C VAL A 74 -4.27 18.98 -13.18
N GLY A 75 -5.08 18.14 -13.81
CA GLY A 75 -6.52 18.05 -13.57
C GLY A 75 -6.93 16.91 -12.64
N PHE A 76 -6.11 15.86 -12.52
CA PHE A 76 -6.43 14.68 -11.71
C PHE A 76 -5.20 14.16 -10.95
N VAL A 77 -5.41 13.76 -9.69
CA VAL A 77 -4.34 13.20 -8.84
C VAL A 77 -4.81 11.89 -8.22
N ILE A 78 -3.99 10.86 -8.34
CA ILE A 78 -4.20 9.54 -7.72
C ILE A 78 -3.09 9.29 -6.71
N HIS A 79 -3.46 9.01 -5.47
CA HIS A 79 -2.56 8.40 -4.50
C HIS A 79 -2.88 6.91 -4.40
N THR A 80 -1.86 6.07 -4.55
CA THR A 80 -1.97 4.61 -4.60
C THR A 80 -1.10 3.93 -3.56
N HIS A 81 -1.48 2.69 -3.22
CA HIS A 81 -0.68 1.78 -2.41
C HIS A 81 -0.29 0.53 -3.21
N GLN A 82 0.17 0.72 -4.44
CA GLN A 82 0.58 -0.34 -5.37
C GLN A 82 1.69 -1.21 -4.79
N THR A 83 1.70 -2.50 -5.14
CA THR A 83 2.61 -3.48 -4.54
C THR A 83 4.08 -3.17 -4.84
N TYR A 84 4.42 -3.09 -6.13
CA TYR A 84 5.81 -2.88 -6.53
C TYR A 84 6.25 -1.42 -6.37
N ALA A 85 5.39 -0.44 -6.65
CA ALA A 85 5.73 0.96 -6.42
C ALA A 85 6.01 1.27 -4.93
N SER A 86 5.24 0.70 -4.00
CA SER A 86 5.50 0.83 -2.56
C SER A 86 6.83 0.19 -2.16
N ALA A 87 7.18 -0.97 -2.73
CA ALA A 87 8.42 -1.67 -2.45
C ALA A 87 9.65 -0.92 -3.01
N LEU A 88 9.56 -0.45 -4.25
CA LEU A 88 10.65 0.28 -4.92
C LEU A 88 10.86 1.66 -4.27
N GLY A 89 9.81 2.30 -3.77
CA GLY A 89 9.90 3.54 -3.01
C GLY A 89 10.79 3.47 -1.76
N LEU A 90 11.08 2.27 -1.24
CA LEU A 90 12.03 2.06 -0.14
C LEU A 90 13.49 2.26 -0.56
N ALA A 91 13.80 2.05 -1.84
CA ALA A 91 15.14 2.21 -2.40
C ALA A 91 15.33 3.56 -3.13
N GLY A 92 14.25 4.32 -3.31
CA GLY A 92 14.27 5.61 -4.01
C GLY A 92 14.06 5.48 -5.52
N SER A 93 13.87 6.63 -6.19
CA SER A 93 13.57 6.68 -7.63
C SER A 93 14.72 6.18 -8.53
N ASP A 94 15.95 6.25 -8.06
CA ASP A 94 17.15 5.84 -8.83
C ASP A 94 17.22 4.31 -9.00
N ALA A 95 16.48 3.56 -8.21
CA ALA A 95 16.35 2.11 -8.35
C ALA A 95 15.49 1.68 -9.55
N LEU A 96 14.78 2.61 -10.19
CA LEU A 96 13.91 2.33 -11.33
C LEU A 96 14.69 2.23 -12.65
N ALA A 97 14.47 1.12 -13.35
CA ALA A 97 14.98 0.94 -14.71
C ALA A 97 14.03 1.58 -15.75
N LEU A 98 14.04 2.91 -15.82
CA LEU A 98 13.22 3.71 -16.72
C LEU A 98 13.90 3.92 -18.07
N THR A 99 13.16 3.70 -19.17
CA THR A 99 13.58 4.25 -20.48
C THR A 99 13.30 5.76 -20.52
N PRO A 100 13.91 6.51 -21.47
CA PRO A 100 13.59 7.93 -21.66
C PRO A 100 12.11 8.18 -21.93
N GLU A 101 11.47 7.32 -22.74
CA GLU A 101 10.05 7.40 -23.10
C GLU A 101 9.15 7.16 -21.88
N GLU A 102 9.47 6.17 -21.05
CA GLU A 102 8.73 5.87 -19.82
C GLU A 102 8.86 6.99 -18.81
N ARG A 103 10.08 7.57 -18.68
CA ARG A 103 10.30 8.74 -17.82
C ARG A 103 9.47 9.94 -18.28
N ALA A 104 9.40 10.18 -19.58
CA ALA A 104 8.57 11.24 -20.16
C ALA A 104 7.08 10.97 -19.95
N ALA A 105 6.62 9.73 -20.21
CA ALA A 105 5.23 9.33 -20.01
C ALA A 105 4.77 9.45 -18.54
N LEU A 106 5.66 9.17 -17.58
CA LEU A 106 5.40 9.37 -16.14
C LEU A 106 5.50 10.84 -15.70
N GLY A 107 5.90 11.75 -16.60
CA GLY A 107 6.15 13.16 -16.27
C GLY A 107 7.32 13.35 -15.31
N GLY A 108 8.34 12.48 -15.39
CA GLY A 108 9.41 12.40 -14.39
C GLY A 108 8.99 11.63 -13.14
N VAL A 109 10.00 11.07 -12.43
CA VAL A 109 9.76 10.33 -11.17
C VAL A 109 10.71 10.86 -10.10
N ALA A 110 10.19 11.21 -8.94
CA ALA A 110 10.95 11.61 -7.76
C ALA A 110 10.61 10.72 -6.56
N ALA A 111 11.42 10.77 -5.51
CA ALA A 111 11.17 10.09 -4.26
C ALA A 111 10.95 11.10 -3.12
N ALA A 112 9.90 10.91 -2.33
CA ALA A 112 9.63 11.69 -1.14
C ALA A 112 10.13 10.94 0.11
N ALA A 113 10.82 11.66 0.99
CA ALA A 113 11.28 11.13 2.26
C ALA A 113 10.12 10.71 3.17
N TYR A 114 10.38 9.79 4.08
CA TYR A 114 9.38 9.25 4.99
C TYR A 114 8.76 10.30 5.91
N GLY A 115 7.46 10.25 5.98
CA GLY A 115 6.62 10.93 6.98
C GLY A 115 5.41 10.07 7.31
N LEU A 116 4.97 10.07 8.57
CA LEU A 116 3.75 9.34 8.97
C LEU A 116 2.54 9.78 8.14
N PRO A 117 1.65 8.85 7.74
CA PRO A 117 0.44 9.15 6.98
C PRO A 117 -0.39 10.29 7.59
N GLY A 118 -0.83 11.22 6.73
CA GLY A 118 -1.66 12.35 7.13
C GLY A 118 -0.95 13.45 7.95
N THR A 119 0.38 13.41 8.08
CA THR A 119 1.14 14.42 8.83
C THR A 119 1.68 15.54 7.94
N LYS A 120 1.93 16.71 8.54
CA LYS A 120 2.60 17.81 7.86
C LYS A 120 4.02 17.47 7.37
N LYS A 121 4.69 16.48 8.01
CA LYS A 121 6.01 16.00 7.58
C LYS A 121 5.90 15.32 6.22
N LEU A 122 4.93 14.40 6.06
CA LEU A 122 4.66 13.74 4.78
C LEU A 122 4.30 14.77 3.69
N HIS A 123 3.38 15.69 4.01
CA HIS A 123 2.97 16.72 3.05
C HIS A 123 4.15 17.57 2.54
N ARG A 124 5.07 17.97 3.43
CA ARG A 124 6.28 18.71 3.05
C ARG A 124 7.25 17.89 2.20
N ALA A 125 7.44 16.61 2.55
CA ALA A 125 8.31 15.72 1.79
C ALA A 125 7.80 15.50 0.35
N VAL A 126 6.50 15.32 0.20
CA VAL A 126 5.87 15.18 -1.14
C VAL A 126 5.94 16.51 -1.90
N ALA A 127 5.66 17.64 -1.25
CA ALA A 127 5.78 18.95 -1.90
C ALA A 127 7.19 19.20 -2.44
N ALA A 128 8.23 18.91 -1.64
CA ALA A 128 9.62 19.04 -2.08
C ALA A 128 9.96 18.11 -3.26
N ALA A 129 9.39 16.89 -3.30
CA ALA A 129 9.56 16.01 -4.44
C ALA A 129 8.87 16.55 -5.72
N LEU A 130 7.69 17.16 -5.59
CA LEU A 130 6.97 17.80 -6.71
C LEU A 130 7.71 19.03 -7.24
N GLU A 131 8.39 19.80 -6.37
CA GLU A 131 9.20 20.97 -6.76
C GLU A 131 10.35 20.63 -7.72
N THR A 132 10.76 19.36 -7.81
CA THR A 132 11.72 18.87 -8.83
C THR A 132 11.15 18.87 -10.25
N GLY A 133 9.85 19.12 -10.42
CA GLY A 133 9.13 19.03 -11.69
C GLY A 133 8.56 17.63 -11.98
N ALA A 134 8.75 16.65 -11.10
CA ALA A 134 8.25 15.30 -11.29
C ALA A 134 6.75 15.21 -11.01
N HIS A 135 5.98 14.65 -11.95
CA HIS A 135 4.53 14.40 -11.81
C HIS A 135 4.21 13.07 -11.10
N THR A 136 5.20 12.21 -10.93
CA THR A 136 5.08 10.93 -10.23
C THR A 136 6.04 10.91 -9.05
N VAL A 137 5.51 10.65 -7.84
CA VAL A 137 6.30 10.65 -6.61
C VAL A 137 6.17 9.30 -5.91
N LEU A 138 7.28 8.58 -5.75
CA LEU A 138 7.38 7.43 -4.85
C LEU A 138 7.50 7.93 -3.41
N MET A 139 6.63 7.47 -2.53
CA MET A 139 6.60 7.89 -1.13
C MET A 139 7.21 6.78 -0.27
N ALA A 140 8.38 7.04 0.34
CA ALA A 140 9.09 6.07 1.15
C ALA A 140 8.20 5.45 2.24
N HIS A 141 8.17 4.12 2.34
CA HIS A 141 7.37 3.32 3.27
C HIS A 141 5.84 3.39 3.09
N HIS A 142 5.33 4.03 2.01
CA HIS A 142 3.92 4.36 1.91
C HIS A 142 3.28 3.87 0.60
N GLY A 143 3.54 4.56 -0.50
CA GLY A 143 2.93 4.30 -1.80
C GLY A 143 3.44 5.25 -2.86
N ALA A 144 2.55 5.73 -3.73
CA ALA A 144 2.89 6.70 -4.76
C ALA A 144 1.82 7.78 -4.93
N LEU A 145 2.23 8.99 -5.35
CA LEU A 145 1.35 10.04 -5.82
C LEU A 145 1.57 10.22 -7.33
N ILE A 146 0.49 10.23 -8.08
CA ILE A 146 0.51 10.31 -9.55
C ILE A 146 -0.36 11.48 -9.99
N CYS A 147 0.23 12.43 -10.73
CA CYS A 147 -0.42 13.60 -11.27
C CYS A 147 -0.65 13.45 -12.77
N GLY A 148 -1.88 13.65 -13.23
CA GLY A 148 -2.26 13.59 -14.64
C GLY A 148 -3.04 14.83 -15.04
N THR A 149 -3.07 15.11 -16.35
CA THR A 149 -3.89 16.19 -16.93
C THR A 149 -5.38 15.90 -16.77
N ASP A 150 -5.73 14.62 -16.80
CA ASP A 150 -7.09 14.11 -16.56
C ASP A 150 -7.04 12.72 -15.89
N ARG A 151 -8.22 12.13 -15.68
CA ARG A 151 -8.39 10.82 -15.06
C ARG A 151 -7.66 9.70 -15.80
N ASP A 152 -7.75 9.70 -17.12
CA ASP A 152 -7.26 8.60 -17.94
C ASP A 152 -5.73 8.66 -18.07
N ASP A 153 -5.15 9.86 -18.16
CA ASP A 153 -3.70 10.09 -18.08
C ASP A 153 -3.15 9.67 -16.70
N ALA A 154 -3.78 10.09 -15.61
CA ALA A 154 -3.34 9.71 -14.26
C ALA A 154 -3.40 8.18 -14.06
N LEU A 155 -4.43 7.52 -14.58
CA LEU A 155 -4.57 6.06 -14.50
C LEU A 155 -3.51 5.34 -15.33
N ALA A 156 -3.27 5.79 -16.56
CA ALA A 156 -2.25 5.24 -17.45
C ALA A 156 -0.84 5.36 -16.82
N ARG A 157 -0.52 6.51 -16.23
CA ARG A 157 0.73 6.71 -15.47
C ARG A 157 0.83 5.79 -14.26
N ALA A 158 -0.24 5.61 -13.50
CA ALA A 158 -0.25 4.71 -12.34
C ALA A 158 0.01 3.25 -12.75
N GLN A 159 -0.60 2.78 -13.84
CA GLN A 159 -0.37 1.45 -14.39
C GLN A 159 1.07 1.28 -14.91
N LEU A 160 1.56 2.27 -15.65
CA LEU A 160 2.93 2.27 -16.16
C LEU A 160 3.95 2.24 -15.01
N LEU A 161 3.73 3.02 -13.94
CA LEU A 161 4.58 3.04 -12.76
C LEU A 161 4.70 1.63 -12.15
N GLU A 162 3.56 0.94 -11.95
CA GLU A 162 3.57 -0.41 -11.35
C GLU A 162 4.30 -1.42 -12.24
N GLN A 163 4.14 -1.34 -13.57
CA GLN A 163 4.84 -2.20 -14.53
C GLN A 163 6.36 -1.95 -14.49
N VAL A 164 6.78 -0.69 -14.48
CA VAL A 164 8.20 -0.30 -14.37
C VAL A 164 8.77 -0.77 -13.04
N CYS A 165 8.06 -0.55 -11.94
CA CYS A 165 8.49 -0.99 -10.62
C CYS A 165 8.63 -2.52 -10.56
N ARG A 166 7.68 -3.27 -11.10
CA ARG A 166 7.75 -4.73 -11.18
C ARG A 166 8.97 -5.20 -11.96
N ARG A 167 9.24 -4.61 -13.11
CA ARG A 167 10.43 -4.93 -13.94
C ARG A 167 11.74 -4.56 -13.24
N SER A 168 11.73 -3.51 -12.42
CA SER A 168 12.90 -3.01 -11.68
C SER A 168 13.16 -3.78 -10.38
N TRP A 169 12.23 -4.61 -9.95
CA TRP A 169 12.35 -5.42 -8.76
C TRP A 169 13.55 -6.39 -8.81
N ARG A 170 14.27 -6.54 -7.70
CA ARG A 170 15.55 -7.29 -7.63
C ARG A 170 15.51 -8.48 -6.67
N GLY A 171 14.34 -8.84 -6.15
CA GLY A 171 14.24 -10.03 -5.31
C GLY A 171 14.56 -11.30 -6.08
N VAL A 172 14.99 -12.31 -5.34
CA VAL A 172 15.26 -13.65 -5.87
C VAL A 172 14.32 -14.62 -5.17
N CYS A 173 13.65 -15.43 -5.97
CA CYS A 173 12.72 -16.48 -5.52
C CYS A 173 13.18 -17.83 -6.09
N GLY A 174 13.20 -18.86 -5.25
CA GLY A 174 13.60 -20.21 -5.63
C GLY A 174 13.00 -21.27 -4.69
N ALA A 175 12.23 -20.85 -3.69
CA ALA A 175 11.61 -21.78 -2.74
C ALA A 175 10.38 -22.46 -3.37
N GLU A 176 10.32 -23.77 -3.18
CA GLU A 176 9.22 -24.60 -3.72
C GLU A 176 8.00 -24.63 -2.80
N ALA A 177 6.82 -24.67 -3.41
CA ALA A 177 5.58 -24.92 -2.69
C ALA A 177 5.47 -26.40 -2.28
N ALA A 178 4.91 -26.65 -1.11
CA ALA A 178 4.47 -28.01 -0.74
C ALA A 178 3.38 -28.50 -1.71
N PRO A 179 3.18 -29.82 -1.84
CA PRO A 179 2.12 -30.37 -2.67
C PRO A 179 0.75 -29.72 -2.40
N ALA A 180 -0.02 -29.49 -3.45
CA ALA A 180 -1.31 -28.80 -3.34
C ALA A 180 -2.24 -29.50 -2.32
N ALA A 181 -2.30 -30.84 -2.35
CA ALA A 181 -3.11 -31.62 -1.42
C ALA A 181 -2.74 -31.37 0.06
N GLU A 182 -1.45 -31.21 0.37
CA GLU A 182 -1.01 -30.90 1.74
C GLU A 182 -1.43 -29.48 2.15
N ARG A 183 -1.30 -28.51 1.24
CA ARG A 183 -1.71 -27.13 1.47
C ARG A 183 -3.22 -27.00 1.68
N ASP A 184 -4.01 -27.71 0.88
CA ASP A 184 -5.47 -27.74 0.96
C ASP A 184 -5.94 -28.42 2.26
N ALA A 185 -5.31 -29.54 2.65
CA ALA A 185 -5.58 -30.20 3.93
C ALA A 185 -5.26 -29.29 5.13
N LEU A 186 -4.12 -28.57 5.08
CA LEU A 186 -3.75 -27.61 6.11
C LEU A 186 -4.79 -26.48 6.21
N LEU A 187 -5.17 -25.86 5.08
CA LEU A 187 -6.16 -24.80 5.06
C LEU A 187 -7.52 -25.28 5.56
N SER A 188 -7.96 -26.46 5.16
CA SER A 188 -9.22 -27.07 5.64
C SER A 188 -9.22 -27.25 7.16
N ALA A 189 -8.13 -27.77 7.73
CA ALA A 189 -7.98 -27.92 9.18
C ALA A 189 -8.02 -26.58 9.93
N ILE A 190 -7.36 -25.54 9.38
CA ILE A 190 -7.37 -24.19 9.95
C ILE A 190 -8.79 -23.60 9.91
N ARG A 191 -9.50 -23.76 8.78
CA ARG A 191 -10.87 -23.23 8.60
C ARG A 191 -11.88 -23.84 9.55
N GLY A 192 -11.64 -25.03 10.08
CA GLY A 192 -12.46 -25.63 11.13
C GLY A 192 -12.62 -24.75 12.39
N THR A 193 -11.64 -23.89 12.67
CA THR A 193 -11.68 -22.92 13.80
C THR A 193 -11.56 -21.47 13.38
N ARG A 194 -11.10 -21.21 12.15
CA ARG A 194 -10.90 -19.89 11.54
C ARG A 194 -11.52 -19.86 10.15
N PRO A 195 -12.86 -19.79 10.04
CA PRO A 195 -13.56 -19.96 8.75
C PRO A 195 -13.13 -18.95 7.68
N LEU A 196 -12.72 -17.75 8.08
CA LEU A 196 -12.24 -16.69 7.20
C LEU A 196 -10.75 -16.81 6.81
N ALA A 197 -10.08 -17.90 7.23
CA ALA A 197 -8.67 -18.08 6.87
C ALA A 197 -8.51 -18.26 5.36
N ARG A 198 -7.53 -17.55 4.80
CA ARG A 198 -7.13 -17.63 3.39
C ARG A 198 -5.63 -17.95 3.29
N MET A 199 -5.27 -18.64 2.24
CA MET A 199 -3.88 -18.93 1.89
C MET A 199 -3.49 -18.08 0.68
N VAL A 200 -2.31 -17.46 0.73
CA VAL A 200 -1.70 -16.72 -0.38
C VAL A 200 -0.37 -17.37 -0.67
N CYS A 201 -0.27 -17.97 -1.86
CA CYS A 201 0.89 -18.73 -2.29
C CYS A 201 1.45 -18.06 -3.57
N THR A 202 2.49 -17.28 -3.40
CA THR A 202 3.26 -16.65 -4.48
C THR A 202 4.72 -16.97 -4.30
N ASP A 203 5.52 -16.82 -5.34
CA ASP A 203 6.96 -17.11 -5.27
C ASP A 203 7.67 -16.28 -4.21
N GLU A 204 7.29 -15.00 -4.07
CA GLU A 204 7.88 -14.11 -3.07
C GLU A 204 7.50 -14.51 -1.64
N LEU A 205 6.26 -14.94 -1.42
CA LEU A 205 5.83 -15.42 -0.11
C LEU A 205 6.44 -16.77 0.25
N LEU A 206 6.58 -17.67 -0.72
CA LEU A 206 7.27 -18.94 -0.53
C LEU A 206 8.74 -18.73 -0.15
N GLU A 207 9.44 -17.89 -0.90
CA GLU A 207 10.83 -17.53 -0.63
C GLU A 207 10.98 -16.91 0.76
N LEU A 208 10.11 -15.93 1.09
CA LEU A 208 10.18 -15.25 2.37
C LEU A 208 9.91 -16.21 3.55
N ALA A 209 8.95 -17.11 3.40
CA ALA A 209 8.62 -18.13 4.40
C ALA A 209 9.77 -19.15 4.57
N ALA A 210 10.42 -19.55 3.49
CA ALA A 210 11.55 -20.48 3.50
C ALA A 210 12.79 -19.91 4.22
N ARG A 211 12.99 -18.58 4.21
CA ARG A 211 14.06 -17.93 4.97
C ARG A 211 13.96 -18.09 6.48
N GLY A 212 12.81 -18.52 7.00
CA GLY A 212 12.62 -18.87 8.40
C GLY A 212 12.74 -17.71 9.40
N ARG A 213 12.75 -16.45 8.93
CA ARG A 213 12.94 -15.25 9.77
C ARG A 213 11.72 -14.35 9.72
N ALA A 214 11.37 -13.80 10.88
CA ALA A 214 10.31 -12.79 10.97
C ALA A 214 10.74 -11.50 10.23
N VAL A 215 9.82 -10.94 9.45
CA VAL A 215 10.02 -9.73 8.67
C VAL A 215 9.49 -8.52 9.45
N PRO A 216 10.33 -7.53 9.78
CA PRO A 216 9.87 -6.30 10.40
C PRO A 216 9.00 -5.48 9.45
N ALA A 217 8.09 -4.66 9.98
CA ALA A 217 7.31 -3.76 9.16
C ALA A 217 8.21 -2.78 8.41
N GLN A 218 8.02 -2.74 7.10
CA GLN A 218 8.70 -1.83 6.17
C GLN A 218 7.72 -0.84 5.54
N LEU A 219 6.42 -1.15 5.55
CA LEU A 219 5.36 -0.33 4.97
C LEU A 219 4.32 0.05 6.03
N ASP A 220 3.76 1.24 5.89
CA ASP A 220 2.78 1.81 6.81
C ASP A 220 1.50 0.95 6.92
N ASP A 221 0.99 0.47 5.80
CA ASP A 221 -0.20 -0.39 5.74
C ASP A 221 0.04 -1.76 6.39
N MET A 222 1.24 -2.33 6.22
CA MET A 222 1.65 -3.53 6.96
C MET A 222 1.67 -3.26 8.48
N ALA A 223 2.27 -2.14 8.90
CA ALA A 223 2.32 -1.75 10.31
C ALA A 223 0.91 -1.57 10.90
N GLN A 224 -0.01 -1.02 10.13
CA GLN A 224 -1.41 -0.82 10.53
C GLN A 224 -2.17 -2.13 10.71
N MET A 225 -2.19 -3.02 9.74
CA MET A 225 -3.04 -4.23 9.75
C MET A 225 -2.34 -5.49 10.25
N ILE A 226 -1.09 -5.74 9.87
CA ILE A 226 -0.34 -6.92 10.33
C ILE A 226 0.36 -6.62 11.65
N GLY A 227 0.93 -5.42 11.78
CA GLY A 227 1.66 -4.97 12.96
C GLY A 227 3.17 -4.98 12.74
N ALA A 228 3.93 -5.02 13.85
CA ALA A 228 5.37 -4.80 13.83
C ALA A 228 6.18 -5.87 13.06
N ARG A 229 5.64 -7.06 12.87
CA ARG A 229 6.35 -8.18 12.25
C ARG A 229 5.37 -9.17 11.59
N LEU A 230 5.72 -9.64 10.42
CA LEU A 230 5.17 -10.85 9.81
C LEU A 230 6.05 -12.03 10.25
N THR A 231 5.49 -12.96 11.02
CA THR A 231 6.24 -14.04 11.68
C THR A 231 6.13 -15.35 10.92
N VAL A 232 7.17 -16.17 10.96
CA VAL A 232 7.16 -17.52 10.43
C VAL A 232 6.70 -18.50 11.53
N VAL A 233 5.85 -19.45 11.16
CA VAL A 233 5.37 -20.52 12.04
C VAL A 233 5.49 -21.88 11.34
N PRO A 234 5.59 -23.00 12.08
CA PRO A 234 5.61 -24.34 11.49
C PRO A 234 4.36 -24.62 10.63
N ARG A 235 4.51 -25.51 9.64
CA ARG A 235 3.40 -25.98 8.76
C ARG A 235 2.51 -26.99 9.47
N GLU A 236 1.91 -26.57 10.58
CA GLU A 236 1.02 -27.35 11.42
C GLU A 236 -0.25 -26.53 11.71
N ALA A 237 -1.42 -27.12 11.54
CA ALA A 237 -2.70 -26.42 11.69
C ALA A 237 -2.86 -25.79 13.10
N THR A 238 -2.43 -26.48 14.14
CA THR A 238 -2.46 -26.01 15.53
C THR A 238 -1.56 -24.78 15.74
N ALA A 239 -0.33 -24.81 15.20
CA ALA A 239 0.61 -23.69 15.30
C ALA A 239 0.12 -22.45 14.54
N VAL A 240 -0.38 -22.65 13.31
CA VAL A 240 -0.94 -21.58 12.48
C VAL A 240 -2.17 -20.98 13.15
N THR A 241 -3.11 -21.81 13.61
CA THR A 241 -4.34 -21.37 14.29
C THR A 241 -4.04 -20.58 15.56
N ALA A 242 -3.12 -21.08 16.39
CA ALA A 242 -2.69 -20.39 17.61
C ALA A 242 -2.04 -19.03 17.31
N ALA A 243 -1.25 -18.93 16.26
CA ALA A 243 -0.65 -17.68 15.84
C ALA A 243 -1.68 -16.67 15.31
N LEU A 244 -2.67 -17.13 14.53
CA LEU A 244 -3.74 -16.30 13.98
C LEU A 244 -4.72 -15.77 15.04
N THR A 245 -4.73 -16.30 16.28
CA THR A 245 -5.49 -15.69 17.38
C THR A 245 -4.99 -14.30 17.77
N ARG A 246 -3.72 -14.03 17.54
CA ARG A 246 -3.03 -12.77 17.95
C ARG A 246 -2.58 -11.92 16.77
N ARG A 247 -2.59 -12.48 15.56
CA ARG A 247 -2.07 -11.87 14.35
C ARG A 247 -3.02 -12.09 13.19
N GLY A 248 -3.14 -11.10 12.30
CA GLY A 248 -3.93 -11.24 11.08
C GLY A 248 -3.24 -12.06 9.98
N ALA A 249 -1.90 -12.24 10.07
CA ALA A 249 -1.11 -12.92 9.04
C ALA A 249 0.11 -13.62 9.64
N VAL A 250 0.49 -14.76 9.06
CA VAL A 250 1.71 -15.51 9.36
C VAL A 250 2.30 -16.08 8.07
N LEU A 251 3.62 -16.29 8.06
CA LEU A 251 4.33 -17.02 7.01
C LEU A 251 4.46 -18.49 7.40
N VAL A 252 4.29 -19.39 6.42
CA VAL A 252 4.39 -20.84 6.63
C VAL A 252 5.26 -21.44 5.52
N PRO A 253 6.39 -22.09 5.84
CA PRO A 253 7.28 -22.69 4.86
C PRO A 253 6.55 -23.69 3.94
N GLY A 254 6.78 -23.57 2.63
CA GLY A 254 6.13 -24.39 1.61
C GLY A 254 4.67 -24.00 1.31
N VAL A 255 4.14 -22.97 2.00
CA VAL A 255 2.74 -22.52 1.86
C VAL A 255 2.65 -21.07 1.39
N GLY A 256 3.60 -20.22 1.83
CA GLY A 256 3.55 -18.78 1.65
C GLY A 256 2.98 -18.08 2.88
N ALA A 257 1.84 -17.39 2.77
CA ALA A 257 1.17 -16.75 3.89
C ALA A 257 -0.19 -17.40 4.18
N VAL A 258 -0.54 -17.48 5.47
CA VAL A 258 -1.91 -17.73 5.92
C VAL A 258 -2.40 -16.51 6.66
N VAL A 259 -3.56 -16.00 6.26
CA VAL A 259 -4.16 -14.77 6.77
C VAL A 259 -5.57 -15.02 7.28
N CYS A 260 -6.02 -14.25 8.28
CA CYS A 260 -7.37 -14.31 8.80
C CYS A 260 -7.76 -12.96 9.40
N GLY A 261 -8.71 -12.30 8.76
CA GLY A 261 -9.29 -11.03 9.20
C GLY A 261 -10.56 -11.19 10.03
N GLY A 262 -11.19 -10.07 10.34
CA GLY A 262 -12.50 -10.02 11.01
C GLY A 262 -13.68 -10.28 10.08
N ASP A 263 -13.48 -10.09 8.77
CA ASP A 263 -14.41 -10.39 7.67
C ASP A 263 -13.60 -10.84 6.43
N GLU A 264 -14.31 -11.14 5.34
CA GLU A 264 -13.67 -11.57 4.08
C GLU A 264 -12.80 -10.48 3.47
N ASP A 265 -13.27 -9.22 3.48
CA ASP A 265 -12.53 -8.07 2.97
C ASP A 265 -11.23 -7.86 3.76
N ASP A 266 -11.25 -8.02 5.09
CA ASP A 266 -10.06 -7.97 5.93
C ASP A 266 -9.08 -9.08 5.61
N SER A 267 -9.58 -10.31 5.38
CA SER A 267 -8.74 -11.46 5.03
C SER A 267 -8.08 -11.25 3.65
N GLU A 268 -8.81 -10.71 2.69
CA GLU A 268 -8.27 -10.37 1.37
C GLU A 268 -7.19 -9.28 1.47
N ALA A 269 -7.49 -8.20 2.16
CA ALA A 269 -6.54 -7.11 2.38
C ALA A 269 -5.26 -7.58 3.09
N LEU A 270 -5.37 -8.45 4.10
CA LEU A 270 -4.20 -9.03 4.77
C LEU A 270 -3.36 -9.89 3.81
N GLY A 271 -4.00 -10.57 2.85
CA GLY A 271 -3.30 -11.29 1.78
C GLY A 271 -2.48 -10.36 0.89
N VAL A 272 -3.10 -9.27 0.43
CA VAL A 272 -2.40 -8.23 -0.36
C VAL A 272 -1.23 -7.64 0.42
N LEU A 273 -1.41 -7.33 1.71
CA LEU A 273 -0.34 -6.78 2.54
C LEU A 273 0.78 -7.77 2.83
N ALA A 274 0.48 -9.05 3.00
CA ALA A 274 1.51 -10.09 3.13
C ALA A 274 2.36 -10.17 1.86
N GLN A 275 1.72 -10.11 0.67
CA GLN A 275 2.40 -10.07 -0.62
C GLN A 275 3.29 -8.83 -0.75
N LYS A 276 2.77 -7.65 -0.43
CA LYS A 276 3.57 -6.41 -0.43
C LYS A 276 4.77 -6.50 0.51
N ALA A 277 4.57 -7.06 1.71
CA ALA A 277 5.65 -7.25 2.67
C ALA A 277 6.75 -8.18 2.12
N ALA A 278 6.37 -9.24 1.39
CA ALA A 278 7.32 -10.15 0.77
C ALA A 278 8.11 -9.47 -0.37
N VAL A 279 7.40 -8.81 -1.28
CA VAL A 279 8.02 -8.05 -2.39
C VAL A 279 9.00 -7.01 -1.85
N SER A 280 8.60 -6.24 -0.83
CA SER A 280 9.42 -5.21 -0.19
C SER A 280 10.66 -5.80 0.50
N ALA A 281 10.47 -6.85 1.30
CA ALA A 281 11.56 -7.46 2.08
C ALA A 281 12.62 -8.11 1.19
N LEU A 282 12.19 -8.79 0.12
CA LEU A 282 13.10 -9.42 -0.83
C LEU A 282 13.86 -8.37 -1.64
N HIS A 283 13.20 -7.31 -2.08
CA HIS A 283 13.83 -6.23 -2.84
C HIS A 283 14.87 -5.48 -2.01
N THR A 284 14.51 -5.03 -0.82
CA THR A 284 15.43 -4.29 0.06
C THR A 284 16.59 -5.14 0.53
N ALA A 285 16.37 -6.45 0.77
CA ALA A 285 17.44 -7.38 1.09
C ALA A 285 18.42 -7.57 -0.08
N ALA A 286 17.92 -7.66 -1.32
CA ALA A 286 18.77 -7.79 -2.51
C ALA A 286 19.65 -6.55 -2.76
N LEU A 287 19.17 -5.37 -2.37
CA LEU A 287 19.90 -4.11 -2.50
C LEU A 287 20.72 -3.73 -1.26
N GLY A 288 20.58 -4.46 -0.16
CA GLY A 288 21.24 -4.11 1.10
C GLY A 288 20.70 -2.81 1.73
N VAL A 289 19.46 -2.41 1.39
CA VAL A 289 18.84 -1.17 1.88
C VAL A 289 18.14 -1.42 3.22
N PRO A 290 18.49 -0.68 4.30
CA PRO A 290 17.77 -0.76 5.56
C PRO A 290 16.41 -0.06 5.42
N ALA A 291 15.33 -0.82 5.52
CA ALA A 291 13.98 -0.31 5.27
C ALA A 291 13.01 -0.51 6.44
N ARG A 292 13.50 -0.80 7.63
CA ARG A 292 12.64 -1.02 8.81
C ARG A 292 12.03 0.29 9.30
N LEU A 293 10.71 0.31 9.51
CA LEU A 293 10.02 1.36 10.24
C LEU A 293 10.46 1.40 11.72
N SER A 294 10.42 2.59 12.33
CA SER A 294 10.68 2.72 13.77
C SER A 294 9.62 1.96 14.57
N THR A 295 10.02 1.45 15.74
CA THR A 295 9.09 0.74 16.63
C THR A 295 7.99 1.67 17.15
N VAL A 296 8.30 2.95 17.35
CA VAL A 296 7.36 3.97 17.81
C VAL A 296 6.30 4.23 16.75
N ASP A 297 6.72 4.49 15.49
CA ASP A 297 5.79 4.74 14.38
C ASP A 297 4.90 3.53 14.13
N THR A 298 5.49 2.31 14.14
CA THR A 298 4.74 1.07 13.96
C THR A 298 3.68 0.87 15.05
N ALA A 299 4.04 1.10 16.31
CA ALA A 299 3.10 0.99 17.43
C ALA A 299 1.98 2.05 17.34
N LEU A 300 2.33 3.28 17.01
CA LEU A 300 1.38 4.37 16.83
C LEU A 300 0.39 4.08 15.68
N MET A 301 0.89 3.65 14.53
CA MET A 301 0.04 3.31 13.38
C MET A 301 -0.91 2.15 13.70
N ARG A 302 -0.41 1.10 14.37
CA ARG A 302 -1.23 -0.03 14.83
C ARG A 302 -2.31 0.43 15.79
N TRP A 303 -1.95 1.26 16.77
CA TRP A 303 -2.90 1.80 17.75
C TRP A 303 -3.99 2.63 17.06
N VAL A 304 -3.62 3.55 16.18
CA VAL A 304 -4.57 4.37 15.42
C VAL A 304 -5.51 3.50 14.59
N TYR A 305 -4.98 2.49 13.90
CA TYR A 305 -5.79 1.59 13.10
C TYR A 305 -6.81 0.84 13.95
N THR A 306 -6.39 0.22 15.04
CA THR A 306 -7.26 -0.59 15.90
C THR A 306 -8.33 0.23 16.63
N HIS A 307 -8.05 1.50 16.96
CA HIS A 307 -8.99 2.34 17.71
C HIS A 307 -9.89 3.22 16.85
N LYS A 308 -9.44 3.63 15.67
CA LYS A 308 -10.20 4.54 14.80
C LYS A 308 -10.88 3.84 13.61
N TYR A 309 -10.20 2.89 12.99
CA TYR A 309 -10.67 2.30 11.73
C TYR A 309 -11.35 0.94 11.93
N ALA A 310 -10.82 0.08 12.77
CA ALA A 310 -11.42 -1.22 13.05
C ALA A 310 -12.80 -1.11 13.74
N ARG A 311 -13.05 -0.02 14.50
CA ARG A 311 -14.33 0.22 15.19
C ARG A 311 -15.41 0.87 14.31
N LYS A 312 -15.08 1.41 13.14
CA LYS A 312 -16.05 2.07 12.24
C LYS A 312 -16.78 1.11 11.31
N LYS A 313 -16.58 -0.18 11.47
CA LYS A 313 -17.25 -1.24 10.70
C LYS A 313 -18.61 -1.68 11.27
N GLY A 314 -19.07 -1.05 12.36
CA GLY A 314 -20.40 -1.23 12.94
C GLY A 314 -21.42 -0.26 12.37
#